data_eb481202898987e0914a991cfe4cae90
#
_entry.id   eb481202898987e0914a991cfe4cae90
#
_cell.length_a   1.000
_cell.length_b   1.000
_cell.length_c   1.000
_cell.angle_alpha   90.00
_cell.angle_beta   90.00
_cell.angle_gamma   90.00
#
_symmetry.space_group_name_H-M   'P 1'
#
loop_
_entity.id
_entity.type
_entity.pdbx_description
1 polymer ?
#
loop_
_entity_poly.entity_id
_entity_poly.type
_entity_poly.pdbx_seq_one_letter_code
_entity_poly.pdbx_strand_id
1 'polypeptide(L)'
;MYAMQNRLSLPGEDELCEIYQSVCETMAQEGFPQYEISNFARPGYSCRHNLKYWKLEPYLGIGPAAHSFFQGKRFFYPRSVEDFISHAETGTDGILLEEESGGGAEEFLMLRLRLAKGLNLPDFCTRYSLSLTPLKQRAQQLVQAGLAQFTHEGNLSLTTKGFLVSNSVIGFLLDVLEPLPQ
;
A
#
# COMPACT_ATOMS: atom_id res chain seq x y z
N MET A 1 -5.71 -2.15 24.87
CA MET A 1 -6.30 -2.19 26.23
C MET A 1 -5.44 -2.98 27.22
N TYR A 2 -4.95 -4.20 26.91
CA TYR A 2 -4.11 -5.01 27.84
C TYR A 2 -2.71 -4.43 28.07
N ALA A 3 -2.07 -3.80 27.08
CA ALA A 3 -0.78 -3.15 27.23
C ALA A 3 -0.82 -1.95 28.18
N MET A 4 -1.93 -1.19 28.20
CA MET A 4 -2.13 -0.07 29.14
C MET A 4 -2.29 -0.49 30.61
N GLN A 5 -2.52 -1.79 30.87
CA GLN A 5 -2.67 -2.33 32.22
C GLN A 5 -1.38 -3.00 32.74
N ASN A 6 -0.22 -2.80 32.09
CA ASN A 6 1.05 -3.46 32.38
C ASN A 6 0.98 -5.02 32.46
N ARG A 7 0.00 -5.62 31.76
CA ARG A 7 -0.20 -7.08 31.72
C ARG A 7 0.55 -7.79 30.59
N LEU A 8 1.08 -7.01 29.63
CA LEU A 8 1.85 -7.52 28.49
C LEU A 8 3.13 -6.69 28.35
N SER A 9 4.27 -7.36 28.38
CA SER A 9 5.53 -6.79 27.89
C SER A 9 5.55 -6.95 26.38
N LEU A 10 5.51 -5.83 25.66
CA LEU A 10 5.65 -5.83 24.19
C LEU A 10 7.14 -5.75 23.84
N PRO A 11 7.56 -6.39 22.72
CA PRO A 11 8.92 -6.24 22.21
C PRO A 11 9.27 -4.77 21.95
N GLY A 12 10.54 -4.42 22.07
CA GLY A 12 11.06 -3.11 21.67
C GLY A 12 11.07 -2.97 20.13
N GLU A 13 11.29 -1.74 19.64
CA GLU A 13 11.28 -1.47 18.19
C GLU A 13 12.37 -2.29 17.45
N ASP A 14 13.56 -2.39 17.99
CA ASP A 14 14.65 -3.19 17.39
C ASP A 14 14.30 -4.67 17.34
N GLU A 15 13.73 -5.20 18.41
CA GLU A 15 13.27 -6.59 18.47
C GLU A 15 12.14 -6.87 17.48
N LEU A 16 11.20 -5.93 17.31
CA LEU A 16 10.14 -6.03 16.28
C LEU A 16 10.73 -6.06 14.86
N CYS A 17 11.78 -5.29 14.60
CA CYS A 17 12.50 -5.32 13.32
C CYS A 17 13.17 -6.68 13.08
N GLU A 18 13.83 -7.25 14.10
CA GLU A 18 14.45 -8.58 14.01
C GLU A 18 13.41 -9.68 13.80
N ILE A 19 12.29 -9.63 14.52
CA ILE A 19 11.17 -10.56 14.34
C ILE A 19 10.62 -10.49 12.90
N TYR A 20 10.38 -9.27 12.38
CA TYR A 20 9.88 -9.12 11.02
C TYR A 20 10.84 -9.69 9.97
N GLN A 21 12.13 -9.41 10.09
CA GLN A 21 13.16 -9.95 9.19
C GLN A 21 13.21 -11.48 9.25
N SER A 22 13.23 -12.05 10.46
CA SER A 22 13.22 -13.50 10.66
C SER A 22 11.99 -14.17 10.05
N VAL A 23 10.81 -13.55 10.19
CA VAL A 23 9.57 -14.03 9.54
C VAL A 23 9.71 -14.01 8.02
N CYS A 24 10.19 -12.91 7.44
CA CYS A 24 10.37 -12.81 5.98
C CYS A 24 11.32 -13.89 5.45
N GLU A 25 12.45 -14.12 6.13
CA GLU A 25 13.44 -15.12 5.75
C GLU A 25 12.89 -16.55 5.87
N THR A 26 12.27 -16.87 7.01
CA THR A 26 11.69 -18.20 7.25
C THR A 26 10.59 -18.52 6.24
N MET A 27 9.68 -17.59 6.01
CA MET A 27 8.58 -17.78 5.05
C MET A 27 9.10 -17.98 3.63
N ALA A 28 10.14 -17.23 3.23
CA ALA A 28 10.75 -17.39 1.92
C ALA A 28 11.44 -18.78 1.76
N GLN A 29 12.16 -19.24 2.79
CA GLN A 29 12.79 -20.57 2.81
C GLN A 29 11.77 -21.71 2.70
N GLU A 30 10.60 -21.54 3.32
CA GLU A 30 9.49 -22.50 3.27
C GLU A 30 8.64 -22.38 1.98
N GLY A 31 9.06 -21.57 1.02
CA GLY A 31 8.37 -21.41 -0.28
C GLY A 31 7.16 -20.48 -0.27
N PHE A 32 7.07 -19.62 0.72
CA PHE A 32 6.06 -18.56 0.84
C PHE A 32 6.71 -17.17 0.76
N PRO A 33 7.23 -16.73 -0.40
CA PRO A 33 7.80 -15.40 -0.52
C PRO A 33 6.77 -14.32 -0.20
N GLN A 34 7.26 -13.22 0.37
CA GLN A 34 6.47 -12.03 0.59
C GLN A 34 5.98 -11.47 -0.75
N TYR A 35 4.68 -11.17 -0.91
CA TYR A 35 4.14 -10.56 -2.12
C TYR A 35 3.66 -9.12 -1.90
N GLU A 36 3.42 -8.73 -0.63
CA GLU A 36 3.18 -7.36 -0.21
C GLU A 36 3.62 -7.18 1.27
N ILE A 37 3.58 -5.97 1.78
CA ILE A 37 4.21 -5.57 3.05
C ILE A 37 3.89 -6.48 4.26
N SER A 38 2.72 -7.12 4.31
CA SER A 38 2.26 -7.91 5.47
C SER A 38 1.90 -9.35 5.13
N ASN A 39 1.91 -9.74 3.87
CA ASN A 39 1.43 -11.06 3.46
C ASN A 39 2.41 -11.85 2.59
N PHE A 40 2.35 -13.16 2.77
CA PHE A 40 3.21 -14.15 2.14
C PHE A 40 2.34 -15.18 1.42
N ALA A 41 2.81 -15.73 0.32
CA ALA A 41 2.09 -16.77 -0.42
C ALA A 41 3.03 -17.58 -1.31
N ARG A 42 2.66 -18.82 -1.60
CA ARG A 42 3.31 -19.59 -2.65
C ARG A 42 3.13 -18.89 -4.01
N PRO A 43 4.08 -19.03 -4.94
CA PRO A 43 3.92 -18.48 -6.30
C PRO A 43 2.59 -18.89 -6.92
N GLY A 44 1.83 -17.92 -7.43
CA GLY A 44 0.49 -18.12 -7.99
C GLY A 44 -0.67 -18.13 -6.99
N TYR A 45 -0.41 -18.10 -5.68
CA TYR A 45 -1.46 -18.14 -4.64
C TYR A 45 -1.62 -16.82 -3.85
N SER A 46 -1.04 -15.73 -4.31
CA SER A 46 -1.24 -14.41 -3.70
C SER A 46 -2.74 -14.05 -3.65
N CYS A 47 -3.18 -13.47 -2.55
CA CYS A 47 -4.58 -13.09 -2.37
C CYS A 47 -5.00 -12.03 -3.39
N ARG A 48 -5.81 -12.44 -4.38
CA ARG A 48 -6.28 -11.53 -5.44
C ARG A 48 -7.13 -10.38 -4.90
N HIS A 49 -7.85 -10.60 -3.82
CA HIS A 49 -8.63 -9.55 -3.17
C HIS A 49 -7.71 -8.45 -2.59
N ASN A 50 -6.68 -8.81 -1.83
CA ASN A 50 -5.71 -7.84 -1.31
C ASN A 50 -4.98 -7.11 -2.44
N LEU A 51 -4.61 -7.83 -3.49
CA LEU A 51 -3.92 -7.24 -4.64
C LEU A 51 -4.76 -6.18 -5.36
N LYS A 52 -6.11 -6.27 -5.34
CA LYS A 52 -6.96 -5.22 -5.91
C LYS A 52 -6.72 -3.87 -5.24
N TYR A 53 -6.65 -3.84 -3.91
CA TYR A 53 -6.38 -2.60 -3.17
C TYR A 53 -5.00 -2.03 -3.51
N TRP A 54 -3.95 -2.85 -3.42
CA TRP A 54 -2.58 -2.43 -3.73
C TRP A 54 -2.38 -2.01 -5.20
N LYS A 55 -3.15 -2.58 -6.11
CA LYS A 55 -3.11 -2.24 -7.53
C LYS A 55 -4.02 -1.08 -7.90
N LEU A 56 -4.77 -0.55 -6.97
CA LEU A 56 -5.76 0.50 -7.22
C LEU A 56 -6.78 0.07 -8.28
N GLU A 57 -7.21 -1.20 -8.23
CA GLU A 57 -8.27 -1.73 -9.08
C GLU A 57 -9.65 -1.39 -8.48
N PRO A 58 -10.68 -1.17 -9.30
CA PRO A 58 -12.02 -0.88 -8.79
C PRO A 58 -12.57 -2.01 -7.91
N TYR A 59 -13.22 -1.63 -6.82
CA TYR A 59 -13.96 -2.55 -5.94
C TYR A 59 -15.13 -1.85 -5.27
N LEU A 60 -16.14 -2.65 -4.92
CA LEU A 60 -17.30 -2.20 -4.14
C LEU A 60 -17.32 -2.95 -2.82
N GLY A 61 -17.35 -2.19 -1.72
CA GLY A 61 -17.57 -2.69 -0.38
C GLY A 61 -19.06 -2.68 -0.06
N ILE A 62 -19.54 -3.69 0.66
CA ILE A 62 -20.93 -3.82 1.08
C ILE A 62 -20.95 -4.04 2.58
N GLY A 63 -21.73 -3.23 3.29
CA GLY A 63 -21.90 -3.33 4.74
C GLY A 63 -21.45 -2.09 5.51
N PRO A 64 -21.75 -2.02 6.81
CA PRO A 64 -21.32 -0.91 7.66
C PRO A 64 -19.79 -0.75 7.63
N ALA A 65 -19.32 0.47 7.55
CA ALA A 65 -17.91 0.85 7.41
C ALA A 65 -17.17 0.30 6.16
N ALA A 66 -17.87 -0.32 5.22
CA ALA A 66 -17.26 -0.83 4.01
C ALA A 66 -16.86 0.32 3.08
N HIS A 67 -15.59 0.32 2.66
CA HIS A 67 -15.04 1.28 1.70
C HIS A 67 -15.15 0.74 0.28
N SER A 68 -15.24 1.65 -0.67
CA SER A 68 -15.28 1.37 -2.11
C SER A 68 -14.30 2.27 -2.86
N PHE A 69 -13.80 1.77 -3.98
CA PHE A 69 -13.09 2.58 -4.98
C PHE A 69 -13.66 2.24 -6.36
N PHE A 70 -14.40 3.16 -6.94
CA PHE A 70 -15.06 2.95 -8.22
C PHE A 70 -15.16 4.24 -9.02
N GLN A 71 -14.90 4.19 -10.32
CA GLN A 71 -14.92 5.35 -11.23
C GLN A 71 -14.06 6.53 -10.75
N GLY A 72 -12.89 6.25 -10.16
CA GLY A 72 -11.97 7.28 -9.66
C GLY A 72 -12.41 7.96 -8.36
N LYS A 73 -13.47 7.48 -7.72
CA LYS A 73 -13.98 8.00 -6.45
C LYS A 73 -13.84 6.97 -5.34
N ARG A 74 -13.53 7.47 -4.13
CA ARG A 74 -13.61 6.70 -2.89
C ARG A 74 -14.86 7.09 -2.14
N PHE A 75 -15.55 6.09 -1.63
CA PHE A 75 -16.73 6.27 -0.81
C PHE A 75 -16.87 5.11 0.18
N PHE A 76 -17.60 5.31 1.24
CA PHE A 76 -17.80 4.29 2.27
C PHE A 76 -19.18 4.40 2.92
N TYR A 77 -19.62 3.29 3.50
CA TYR A 77 -20.82 3.27 4.33
C TYR A 77 -20.48 3.73 5.76
N PRO A 78 -21.42 4.42 6.45
CA PRO A 78 -21.27 4.74 7.87
C PRO A 78 -21.03 3.49 8.71
N ARG A 79 -20.44 3.69 9.88
CA ARG A 79 -20.15 2.57 10.80
C ARG A 79 -21.37 2.04 11.52
N SER A 80 -22.45 2.84 11.63
CA SER A 80 -23.69 2.44 12.28
C SER A 80 -24.40 1.36 11.46
N VAL A 81 -24.71 0.25 12.12
CA VAL A 81 -25.47 -0.85 11.53
C VAL A 81 -26.91 -0.43 11.30
N GLU A 82 -27.50 0.33 12.21
CA GLU A 82 -28.84 0.86 12.14
C GLU A 82 -29.02 1.78 10.94
N ASP A 83 -28.08 2.69 10.72
CA ASP A 83 -28.11 3.59 9.57
C ASP A 83 -27.95 2.80 8.27
N PHE A 84 -27.08 1.81 8.22
CA PHE A 84 -26.89 0.97 7.05
C PHE A 84 -28.19 0.21 6.70
N ILE A 85 -28.86 -0.40 7.68
CA ILE A 85 -30.12 -1.12 7.48
C ILE A 85 -31.21 -0.16 7.01
N SER A 86 -31.41 0.96 7.68
CA SER A 86 -32.40 1.96 7.32
C SER A 86 -32.27 2.44 5.87
N HIS A 87 -31.04 2.64 5.40
CA HIS A 87 -30.79 3.08 4.03
C HIS A 87 -30.95 1.95 3.01
N ALA A 88 -30.57 0.74 3.35
CA ALA A 88 -30.80 -0.42 2.49
C ALA A 88 -32.30 -0.68 2.28
N GLU A 89 -33.14 -0.42 3.27
CA GLU A 89 -34.60 -0.59 3.18
C GLU A 89 -35.28 0.56 2.45
N THR A 90 -34.81 1.79 2.62
CA THR A 90 -35.45 2.98 2.00
C THR A 90 -35.01 3.23 0.58
N GLY A 91 -33.96 2.55 0.09
CA GLY A 91 -33.43 2.73 -1.26
C GLY A 91 -32.95 4.15 -1.54
N THR A 92 -32.72 4.93 -0.49
CA THR A 92 -32.20 6.29 -0.65
C THR A 92 -30.71 6.24 -0.89
N ASP A 93 -30.25 6.89 -1.95
CA ASP A 93 -28.83 7.04 -2.33
C ASP A 93 -27.97 7.79 -1.28
N GLY A 94 -28.46 7.85 -0.07
CA GLY A 94 -28.16 8.86 0.94
C GLY A 94 -26.96 8.64 1.82
N ILE A 95 -26.17 7.57 1.71
CA ILE A 95 -25.00 7.42 2.61
C ILE A 95 -23.78 6.84 1.93
N LEU A 96 -23.48 7.31 0.79
CA LEU A 96 -22.11 7.21 0.29
C LEU A 96 -21.42 8.51 0.65
N LEU A 97 -20.61 8.50 1.71
CA LEU A 97 -19.72 9.62 1.98
C LEU A 97 -18.61 9.58 0.93
N GLU A 98 -18.59 10.56 0.06
CA GLU A 98 -17.47 10.74 -0.85
C GLU A 98 -16.26 11.16 -0.02
N GLU A 99 -15.25 10.32 0.03
CA GLU A 99 -13.90 10.74 0.34
C GLU A 99 -13.35 11.46 -0.90
N GLU A 100 -12.23 12.18 -0.75
CA GLU A 100 -11.55 12.89 -1.83
C GLU A 100 -11.35 12.00 -3.06
N SER A 101 -11.23 12.63 -4.25
CA SER A 101 -10.96 11.91 -5.50
C SER A 101 -9.78 10.94 -5.33
N GLY A 102 -10.02 9.65 -5.55
CA GLY A 102 -9.00 8.60 -5.44
C GLY A 102 -8.26 8.38 -6.76
N GLY A 103 -7.16 7.68 -6.71
CA GLY A 103 -6.42 7.28 -7.91
C GLY A 103 -5.36 8.24 -8.38
N GLY A 104 -5.02 9.27 -7.59
CA GLY A 104 -3.93 10.19 -7.88
C GLY A 104 -2.54 9.53 -7.86
N ALA A 105 -1.54 10.28 -8.34
CA ALA A 105 -0.16 9.79 -8.42
C ALA A 105 0.42 9.39 -7.07
N GLU A 106 0.18 10.20 -6.04
CA GLU A 106 0.67 9.96 -4.69
C GLU A 106 0.12 8.65 -4.13
N GLU A 107 -1.19 8.45 -4.22
CA GLU A 107 -1.84 7.23 -3.78
C GLU A 107 -1.34 6.00 -4.55
N PHE A 108 -1.23 6.11 -5.87
CA PHE A 108 -0.74 5.02 -6.70
C PHE A 108 0.68 4.61 -6.32
N LEU A 109 1.60 5.58 -6.16
CA LEU A 109 2.96 5.33 -5.72
C LEU A 109 2.99 4.67 -4.35
N MET A 110 2.23 5.22 -3.38
CA MET A 110 2.15 4.69 -2.02
C MET A 110 1.69 3.23 -1.99
N LEU A 111 0.66 2.88 -2.75
CA LEU A 111 0.12 1.53 -2.79
C LEU A 111 1.06 0.56 -3.52
N ARG A 112 1.64 0.97 -4.64
CA ARG A 112 2.51 0.11 -5.44
C ARG A 112 3.83 -0.23 -4.76
N LEU A 113 4.41 0.69 -3.99
CA LEU A 113 5.64 0.43 -3.25
C LEU A 113 5.43 -0.51 -2.05
N ARG A 114 4.20 -0.81 -1.66
CA ARG A 114 3.90 -1.85 -0.67
C ARG A 114 3.84 -3.26 -1.25
N LEU A 115 3.91 -3.39 -2.58
CA LEU A 115 4.04 -4.68 -3.26
C LEU A 115 5.51 -5.06 -3.43
N ALA A 116 5.84 -6.34 -3.20
CA ALA A 116 7.18 -6.87 -3.48
C ALA A 116 7.57 -6.75 -4.97
N LYS A 117 6.56 -6.77 -5.87
CA LYS A 117 6.76 -6.49 -7.30
C LYS A 117 7.19 -5.05 -7.59
N GLY A 118 6.87 -4.12 -6.69
CA GLY A 118 7.24 -2.71 -6.81
C GLY A 118 6.53 -1.95 -7.92
N LEU A 119 7.15 -0.86 -8.36
CA LEU A 119 6.63 0.15 -9.28
C LEU A 119 7.58 0.36 -10.46
N ASN A 120 7.07 0.29 -11.71
CA ASN A 120 7.79 0.74 -12.88
C ASN A 120 7.77 2.28 -12.94
N LEU A 121 8.93 2.91 -12.72
CA LEU A 121 9.00 4.37 -12.64
C LEU A 121 8.68 5.07 -13.99
N PRO A 122 9.20 4.62 -15.14
CA PRO A 122 8.83 5.18 -16.44
C PRO A 122 7.33 5.14 -16.72
N ASP A 123 6.70 3.98 -16.50
CA ASP A 123 5.26 3.81 -16.74
C ASP A 123 4.43 4.70 -15.80
N PHE A 124 4.85 4.80 -14.55
CA PHE A 124 4.23 5.67 -13.55
C PHE A 124 4.29 7.14 -13.97
N CYS A 125 5.48 7.61 -14.35
CA CYS A 125 5.67 8.99 -14.76
C CYS A 125 4.89 9.32 -16.05
N THR A 126 4.84 8.40 -17.00
CA THR A 126 4.02 8.54 -18.22
C THR A 126 2.54 8.63 -17.88
N ARG A 127 2.04 7.74 -17.02
CA ARG A 127 0.62 7.68 -16.61
C ARG A 127 0.13 8.98 -15.97
N TYR A 128 0.97 9.62 -15.17
CA TYR A 128 0.59 10.79 -14.38
C TYR A 128 1.22 12.09 -14.87
N SER A 129 1.87 12.07 -16.05
CA SER A 129 2.55 13.24 -16.65
C SER A 129 3.56 13.88 -15.69
N LEU A 130 4.42 13.05 -15.09
CA LEU A 130 5.41 13.46 -14.10
C LEU A 130 6.83 13.42 -14.66
N SER A 131 7.73 14.21 -14.08
CA SER A 131 9.15 14.17 -14.38
C SER A 131 9.82 12.92 -13.80
N LEU A 132 10.48 12.13 -14.66
CA LEU A 132 11.16 10.90 -14.25
C LEU A 132 12.49 11.17 -13.53
N THR A 133 13.21 12.25 -13.91
CA THR A 133 14.60 12.46 -13.45
C THR A 133 14.71 12.62 -11.95
N PRO A 134 13.95 13.50 -11.24
CA PRO A 134 14.08 13.64 -9.80
C PRO A 134 13.67 12.35 -9.07
N LEU A 135 12.61 11.68 -9.54
CA LEU A 135 12.15 10.43 -8.94
C LEU A 135 13.20 9.32 -9.07
N LYS A 136 13.85 9.21 -10.25
CA LYS A 136 14.93 8.23 -10.48
C LYS A 136 16.16 8.50 -9.61
N GLN A 137 16.52 9.77 -9.40
CA GLN A 137 17.61 10.14 -8.49
C GLN A 137 17.33 9.73 -7.06
N ARG A 138 16.13 9.99 -6.54
CA ARG A 138 15.71 9.55 -5.21
C ARG A 138 15.67 8.03 -5.08
N ALA A 139 15.18 7.34 -6.10
CA ALA A 139 15.20 5.88 -6.14
C ALA A 139 16.63 5.31 -6.04
N GLN A 140 17.59 5.90 -6.75
CA GLN A 140 19.00 5.51 -6.67
C GLN A 140 19.60 5.72 -5.28
N GLN A 141 19.26 6.81 -4.59
CA GLN A 141 19.69 7.05 -3.20
C GLN A 141 19.14 5.97 -2.25
N LEU A 142 17.88 5.57 -2.43
CA LEU A 142 17.28 4.48 -1.64
C LEU A 142 17.96 3.13 -1.90
N VAL A 143 18.34 2.87 -3.15
CA VAL A 143 19.10 1.66 -3.52
C VAL A 143 20.48 1.67 -2.87
N GLN A 144 21.19 2.79 -2.90
CA GLN A 144 22.50 2.95 -2.23
C GLN A 144 22.39 2.77 -0.71
N ALA A 145 21.28 3.20 -0.11
CA ALA A 145 21.00 3.01 1.32
C ALA A 145 20.53 1.57 1.66
N GLY A 146 20.36 0.69 0.67
CA GLY A 146 19.87 -0.68 0.87
C GLY A 146 18.38 -0.78 1.24
N LEU A 147 17.62 0.30 1.06
CA LEU A 147 16.19 0.35 1.37
C LEU A 147 15.30 -0.04 0.16
N ALA A 148 15.84 0.06 -1.04
CA ALA A 148 15.17 -0.33 -2.27
C ALA A 148 16.12 -1.10 -3.19
N GLN A 149 15.53 -1.70 -4.21
CA GLN A 149 16.25 -2.38 -5.29
C GLN A 149 15.49 -2.27 -6.60
N PHE A 150 16.16 -2.42 -7.72
CA PHE A 150 15.51 -2.64 -8.99
C PHE A 150 15.35 -4.15 -9.23
N THR A 151 14.13 -4.59 -9.49
CA THR A 151 13.83 -5.98 -9.84
C THR A 151 14.40 -6.32 -11.23
N HIS A 152 14.42 -7.61 -11.56
CA HIS A 152 14.80 -8.06 -12.92
C HIS A 152 13.92 -7.43 -14.02
N GLU A 153 12.66 -7.11 -13.71
CA GLU A 153 11.73 -6.42 -14.63
C GLU A 153 11.97 -4.89 -14.69
N GLY A 154 12.95 -4.37 -13.95
CA GLY A 154 13.25 -2.94 -13.88
C GLY A 154 12.34 -2.12 -12.95
N ASN A 155 11.50 -2.76 -12.15
CA ASN A 155 10.65 -2.07 -11.17
C ASN A 155 11.46 -1.68 -9.93
N LEU A 156 11.19 -0.51 -9.37
CA LEU A 156 11.64 -0.14 -8.04
C LEU A 156 10.81 -0.88 -7.00
N SER A 157 11.43 -1.73 -6.19
CA SER A 157 10.79 -2.41 -5.06
C SER A 157 11.54 -2.14 -3.76
N LEU A 158 10.83 -2.20 -2.63
CA LEU A 158 11.46 -2.08 -1.33
C LEU A 158 12.12 -3.41 -0.94
N THR A 159 13.26 -3.31 -0.25
CA THR A 159 13.87 -4.45 0.45
C THR A 159 13.10 -4.73 1.75
N THR A 160 13.39 -5.83 2.43
CA THR A 160 12.82 -6.10 3.77
C THR A 160 13.09 -4.95 4.74
N LYS A 161 14.30 -4.36 4.68
CA LYS A 161 14.64 -3.15 5.47
C LYS A 161 13.82 -1.93 5.04
N GLY A 162 13.59 -1.78 3.75
CA GLY A 162 12.76 -0.70 3.21
C GLY A 162 11.30 -0.83 3.62
N PHE A 163 10.75 -2.03 3.73
CA PHE A 163 9.39 -2.25 4.22
C PHE A 163 9.21 -1.82 5.68
N LEU A 164 10.20 -2.05 6.54
CA LEU A 164 10.17 -1.59 7.94
C LEU A 164 10.02 -0.06 8.07
N VAL A 165 10.59 0.69 7.15
CA VAL A 165 10.54 2.16 7.12
C VAL A 165 9.75 2.69 5.91
N SER A 166 8.82 1.90 5.40
CA SER A 166 8.11 2.17 4.14
C SER A 166 7.46 3.54 4.08
N ASN A 167 6.88 4.03 5.17
CA ASN A 167 6.25 5.36 5.19
C ASN A 167 7.27 6.48 4.94
N SER A 168 8.46 6.40 5.55
CA SER A 168 9.54 7.37 5.33
C SER A 168 10.09 7.29 3.91
N VAL A 169 10.27 6.07 3.39
CA VAL A 169 10.73 5.84 2.00
C VAL A 169 9.72 6.39 0.99
N ILE A 170 8.43 6.12 1.21
CA ILE A 170 7.36 6.63 0.35
C ILE A 170 7.32 8.17 0.41
N GLY A 171 7.32 8.77 1.60
CA GLY A 171 7.38 10.23 1.76
C GLY A 171 8.55 10.85 1.02
N PHE A 172 9.74 10.26 1.15
CA PHE A 172 10.94 10.71 0.45
C PHE A 172 10.79 10.71 -1.09
N LEU A 173 10.04 9.79 -1.67
CA LEU A 173 9.76 9.76 -3.10
C LEU A 173 8.63 10.73 -3.49
N LEU A 174 7.62 10.90 -2.63
CA LEU A 174 6.51 11.82 -2.86
C LEU A 174 6.97 13.28 -2.94
N ASP A 175 7.97 13.67 -2.14
CA ASP A 175 8.52 15.03 -2.07
C ASP A 175 9.08 15.55 -3.42
N VAL A 176 9.31 14.67 -4.39
CA VAL A 176 9.88 15.03 -5.71
C VAL A 176 8.95 14.72 -6.88
N LEU A 177 7.67 14.52 -6.63
CA LEU A 177 6.68 14.36 -7.70
C LEU A 177 6.39 15.73 -8.33
N GLU A 178 7.03 15.97 -9.46
CA GLU A 178 6.89 17.22 -10.22
C GLU A 178 6.14 16.94 -11.52
N PRO A 179 5.11 17.74 -11.87
CA PRO A 179 4.50 17.69 -13.19
C PRO A 179 5.52 17.96 -14.29
N LEU A 180 5.30 17.39 -15.46
CA LEU A 180 6.08 17.77 -16.64
C LEU A 180 5.86 19.26 -16.93
N PRO A 181 6.92 20.01 -17.28
CA PRO A 181 6.76 21.39 -17.73
C PRO A 181 5.86 21.43 -18.96
N GLN A 182 4.92 22.39 -18.95
CA GLN A 182 4.00 22.63 -20.08
C GLN A 182 4.75 23.15 -21.30
#